data_4fb946ccd977408467f35b5f97759608
#
_entry.id   4fb946ccd977408467f35b5f97759608
#
_cell.length_a   1.000
_cell.length_b   1.000
_cell.length_c   1.000
_cell.angle_alpha   90.00
_cell.angle_beta   90.00
_cell.angle_gamma   90.00
#
_symmetry.space_group_name_H-M   'P 1'
#
loop_
_entity.id
_entity.type
_entity.pdbx_description
1 polymer ?
#
loop_
_entity_poly.entity_id
_entity_poly.type
_entity_poly.pdbx_seq_one_letter_code
_entity_poly.pdbx_strand_id
1 'polypeptide(L)'
;MNPYRRSFAVVALALILAASGCAREAAGDYPASNGNNCLPDVSLIDQHGQAISLASLKGKPVLIDFIYTSCASTCPVLTSKIAAVARELGPALGANVTIVSITLDPEHDGPAQLAAYAKSQAVESNSWLFLTGKPADIDQVLAAFKLRRMRESDGSIMHSVSAFLLGPDGHQIRQYNALDVNAKTVAADIDRLATASK
;
A
#
# COMPACT_ATOMS: atom_id res chain seq x y z
N MET A 1 45.75 54.36 17.07
CA MET A 1 44.31 54.72 16.96
C MET A 1 43.79 54.21 15.60
N ASN A 2 43.05 53.14 15.58
CA ASN A 2 42.32 52.73 14.41
C ASN A 2 41.13 51.82 14.80
N PRO A 3 39.91 52.31 14.73
CA PRO A 3 38.74 51.54 15.08
C PRO A 3 37.97 51.20 13.81
N TYR A 4 38.00 49.95 13.35
CA TYR A 4 36.92 49.36 12.54
C TYR A 4 37.07 47.84 12.53
N ARG A 5 36.63 47.18 13.61
CA ARG A 5 36.26 45.76 13.58
C ARG A 5 34.84 45.67 13.00
N ARG A 6 34.71 45.34 11.74
CA ARG A 6 33.41 44.94 11.14
C ARG A 6 33.18 43.47 11.43
N SER A 7 32.26 43.20 12.34
CA SER A 7 31.71 41.86 12.58
C SER A 7 30.84 41.45 11.38
N PHE A 8 31.30 40.47 10.63
CA PHE A 8 30.44 39.77 9.69
C PHE A 8 29.69 38.70 10.45
N ALA A 9 28.40 38.93 10.70
CA ALA A 9 27.49 37.92 11.16
C ALA A 9 27.16 37.01 9.97
N VAL A 10 27.74 35.81 9.96
CA VAL A 10 27.36 34.76 9.00
C VAL A 10 26.05 34.18 9.48
N VAL A 11 24.93 34.57 8.82
CA VAL A 11 23.65 33.93 9.00
C VAL A 11 23.70 32.60 8.24
N ALA A 12 23.97 31.53 8.98
CA ALA A 12 23.85 30.17 8.45
C ALA A 12 22.35 29.85 8.30
N LEU A 13 21.83 29.99 7.08
CA LEU A 13 20.48 29.51 6.71
C LEU A 13 20.53 27.98 6.65
N ALA A 14 20.14 27.33 7.74
CA ALA A 14 19.97 25.89 7.76
C ALA A 14 18.74 25.52 6.92
N LEU A 15 18.95 25.04 5.69
CA LEU A 15 17.93 24.36 4.91
C LEU A 15 17.60 23.03 5.63
N ILE A 16 16.47 23.02 6.33
CA ILE A 16 15.88 21.77 6.81
C ILE A 16 15.25 21.09 5.58
N LEU A 17 15.99 20.19 4.96
CA LEU A 17 15.43 19.19 4.06
C LEU A 17 14.51 18.30 4.90
N ALA A 18 13.22 18.54 4.83
CA ALA A 18 12.22 17.60 5.31
C ALA A 18 12.31 16.34 4.42
N ALA A 19 13.19 15.42 4.82
CA ALA A 19 13.12 14.06 4.29
C ALA A 19 11.81 13.48 4.79
N SER A 20 10.81 13.38 3.90
CA SER A 20 9.57 12.61 4.10
C SER A 20 9.91 11.11 4.12
N GLY A 21 10.76 10.71 5.07
CA GLY A 21 11.02 9.33 5.38
C GLY A 21 9.98 8.84 6.36
N CYS A 22 9.49 7.61 6.20
CA CYS A 22 8.71 6.93 7.22
C CYS A 22 9.50 6.92 8.53
N ALA A 23 9.20 7.86 9.42
CA ALA A 23 9.74 7.83 10.77
C ALA A 23 9.16 6.61 11.48
N ARG A 24 10.03 5.75 12.00
CA ARG A 24 9.64 4.57 12.77
C ARG A 24 9.18 5.06 14.15
N GLU A 25 7.88 5.29 14.33
CA GLU A 25 7.30 5.39 15.66
C GLU A 25 7.45 4.04 16.34
N ALA A 26 7.80 4.07 17.63
CA ALA A 26 8.00 2.89 18.46
C ALA A 26 6.66 2.14 18.60
N ALA A 27 6.41 1.23 17.68
CA ALA A 27 5.32 0.29 17.73
C ALA A 27 5.75 -0.91 18.59
N GLY A 28 4.76 -1.48 19.30
CA GLY A 28 4.95 -2.64 20.17
C GLY A 28 5.68 -3.81 19.51
N ASP A 29 5.85 -4.87 20.25
CA ASP A 29 6.70 -6.04 19.99
C ASP A 29 6.28 -6.85 18.72
N TYR A 30 6.36 -6.19 17.54
CA TYR A 30 6.16 -6.84 16.25
C TYR A 30 7.47 -7.49 15.77
N PRO A 31 7.42 -8.66 15.14
CA PRO A 31 8.60 -9.21 14.51
C PRO A 31 9.17 -8.16 13.54
N ALA A 32 10.46 -7.89 13.65
CA ALA A 32 11.14 -6.89 12.85
C ALA A 32 10.77 -7.02 11.37
N SER A 33 10.27 -5.95 10.77
CA SER A 33 9.96 -5.93 9.34
C SER A 33 11.21 -6.26 8.53
N ASN A 34 11.16 -7.28 7.69
CA ASN A 34 12.27 -7.68 6.83
C ASN A 34 12.51 -6.70 5.66
N GLY A 35 11.87 -5.55 5.66
CA GLY A 35 11.98 -4.54 4.62
C GLY A 35 11.78 -3.11 5.14
N ASN A 36 12.47 -2.16 4.53
CA ASN A 36 12.25 -0.72 4.75
C ASN A 36 11.00 -0.20 4.01
N ASN A 37 10.14 -1.10 3.50
CA ASN A 37 8.95 -0.73 2.75
C ASN A 37 7.88 -0.25 3.72
N CYS A 38 7.34 0.93 3.48
CA CYS A 38 6.23 1.47 4.25
C CYS A 38 5.26 2.23 3.35
N LEU A 39 4.04 2.44 3.84
CA LEU A 39 3.07 3.27 3.12
C LEU A 39 3.60 4.69 2.96
N PRO A 40 3.71 5.20 1.71
CA PRO A 40 4.09 6.58 1.46
C PRO A 40 2.95 7.53 1.84
N ASP A 41 3.29 8.79 2.05
CA ASP A 41 2.30 9.83 2.34
C ASP A 41 1.73 10.38 1.02
N VAL A 42 0.82 9.61 0.44
CA VAL A 42 0.07 9.99 -0.77
C VAL A 42 -1.43 9.77 -0.56
N SER A 43 -2.24 10.49 -1.32
CA SER A 43 -3.69 10.29 -1.38
C SER A 43 -4.07 9.70 -2.73
N LEU A 44 -4.80 8.59 -2.68
CA LEU A 44 -5.36 7.90 -3.84
C LEU A 44 -6.89 8.07 -3.86
N ILE A 45 -7.54 7.54 -4.88
CA ILE A 45 -8.99 7.61 -5.05
C ILE A 45 -9.53 6.17 -5.05
N ASP A 46 -10.56 5.91 -4.27
CA ASP A 46 -11.17 4.58 -4.21
C ASP A 46 -12.17 4.33 -5.36
N GLN A 47 -12.71 3.12 -5.41
CA GLN A 47 -13.72 2.69 -6.38
C GLN A 47 -15.04 3.46 -6.28
N HIS A 48 -15.25 4.26 -5.24
CA HIS A 48 -16.42 5.12 -5.04
C HIS A 48 -16.13 6.59 -5.34
N GLY A 49 -14.91 6.91 -5.80
CA GLY A 49 -14.47 8.28 -6.09
C GLY A 49 -14.05 9.08 -4.85
N GLN A 50 -13.85 8.43 -3.71
CA GLN A 50 -13.45 9.09 -2.46
C GLN A 50 -11.93 9.17 -2.34
N ALA A 51 -11.42 10.28 -1.86
CA ALA A 51 -9.99 10.44 -1.58
C ALA A 51 -9.61 9.68 -0.31
N ILE A 52 -8.62 8.79 -0.43
CA ILE A 52 -8.08 7.97 0.65
C ILE A 52 -6.61 8.33 0.85
N SER A 53 -6.27 8.95 1.97
CA SER A 53 -4.87 9.08 2.38
C SER A 53 -4.34 7.71 2.80
N LEU A 54 -3.22 7.26 2.24
CA LEU A 54 -2.61 5.99 2.66
C LEU A 54 -2.14 6.04 4.12
N ALA A 55 -1.84 7.23 4.66
CA ALA A 55 -1.55 7.40 6.07
C ALA A 55 -2.75 7.04 6.97
N SER A 56 -3.99 7.24 6.51
CA SER A 56 -5.20 6.89 7.27
C SER A 56 -5.44 5.38 7.40
N LEU A 57 -4.73 4.55 6.65
CA LEU A 57 -4.79 3.10 6.75
C LEU A 57 -3.98 2.56 7.93
N LYS A 58 -3.13 3.38 8.56
CA LYS A 58 -2.39 3.02 9.77
C LYS A 58 -3.34 2.80 10.96
N GLY A 59 -2.84 2.11 11.99
CA GLY A 59 -3.60 1.77 13.20
C GLY A 59 -4.14 0.34 13.21
N LYS A 60 -4.17 -0.33 12.06
CA LYS A 60 -4.49 -1.75 11.92
C LYS A 60 -3.70 -2.38 10.78
N PRO A 61 -3.52 -3.71 10.75
CA PRO A 61 -2.90 -4.40 9.64
C PRO A 61 -3.56 -4.07 8.30
N VAL A 62 -2.76 -4.02 7.24
CA VAL A 62 -3.23 -3.80 5.87
C VAL A 62 -2.65 -4.89 4.97
N LEU A 63 -3.50 -5.58 4.22
CA LEU A 63 -3.07 -6.49 3.17
C LEU A 63 -3.18 -5.76 1.83
N ILE A 64 -2.06 -5.57 1.15
CA ILE A 64 -2.00 -4.84 -0.13
C ILE A 64 -1.63 -5.78 -1.25
N ASP A 65 -2.31 -5.64 -2.40
CA ASP A 65 -1.90 -6.21 -3.67
C ASP A 65 -1.99 -5.18 -4.81
N PHE A 66 -1.43 -5.55 -5.96
CA PHE A 66 -1.37 -4.69 -7.14
C PHE A 66 -2.03 -5.41 -8.31
N ILE A 67 -2.97 -4.71 -8.97
CA ILE A 67 -3.78 -5.26 -10.07
C ILE A 67 -3.82 -4.27 -11.24
N TYR A 68 -4.36 -4.69 -12.38
CA TYR A 68 -4.92 -3.79 -13.38
C TYR A 68 -6.14 -4.46 -14.01
N THR A 69 -7.17 -3.67 -14.35
CA THR A 69 -8.51 -4.23 -14.65
C THR A 69 -8.54 -5.01 -15.97
N SER A 70 -7.65 -4.68 -16.91
CA SER A 70 -7.53 -5.36 -18.21
C SER A 70 -6.68 -6.64 -18.15
N CYS A 71 -6.14 -7.03 -16.98
CA CYS A 71 -5.39 -8.27 -16.82
C CYS A 71 -6.29 -9.49 -16.93
N ALA A 72 -6.09 -10.30 -17.98
CA ALA A 72 -6.92 -11.49 -18.22
C ALA A 72 -6.39 -12.78 -17.55
N SER A 73 -5.25 -12.74 -16.86
CA SER A 73 -4.57 -13.95 -16.39
C SER A 73 -4.30 -13.97 -14.89
N THR A 74 -3.29 -13.24 -14.43
CA THR A 74 -2.77 -13.36 -13.06
C THR A 74 -3.55 -12.57 -12.02
N CYS A 75 -4.06 -11.37 -12.38
CA CYS A 75 -4.80 -10.53 -11.42
C CYS A 75 -6.09 -11.21 -10.93
N PRO A 76 -6.96 -11.81 -11.79
CA PRO A 76 -8.13 -12.54 -11.29
C PRO A 76 -7.77 -13.70 -10.36
N VAL A 77 -6.67 -14.41 -10.64
CA VAL A 77 -6.19 -15.50 -9.78
C VAL A 77 -5.76 -14.97 -8.42
N LEU A 78 -4.97 -13.90 -8.37
CA LEU A 78 -4.56 -13.27 -7.12
C LEU A 78 -5.78 -12.75 -6.35
N THR A 79 -6.68 -12.02 -7.02
CA THR A 79 -7.91 -11.50 -6.41
C THR A 79 -8.76 -12.63 -5.81
N SER A 80 -8.90 -13.77 -6.49
CA SER A 80 -9.61 -14.95 -5.97
C SER A 80 -8.95 -15.49 -4.70
N LYS A 81 -7.60 -15.54 -4.64
CA LYS A 81 -6.87 -15.96 -3.45
C LYS A 81 -7.03 -14.97 -2.28
N ILE A 82 -6.97 -13.67 -2.55
CA ILE A 82 -7.23 -12.63 -1.55
C ILE A 82 -8.69 -12.70 -1.07
N ALA A 83 -9.64 -13.00 -1.97
CA ALA A 83 -11.05 -13.24 -1.59
C ALA A 83 -11.20 -14.44 -0.65
N ALA A 84 -10.37 -15.48 -0.82
CA ALA A 84 -10.35 -16.59 0.14
C ALA A 84 -9.81 -16.14 1.51
N VAL A 85 -8.81 -15.27 1.55
CA VAL A 85 -8.33 -14.63 2.80
C VAL A 85 -9.45 -13.81 3.44
N ALA A 86 -10.15 -12.98 2.67
CA ALA A 86 -11.25 -12.17 3.15
C ALA A 86 -12.38 -13.02 3.78
N ARG A 87 -12.69 -14.17 3.19
CA ARG A 87 -13.67 -15.12 3.75
C ARG A 87 -13.18 -15.76 5.05
N GLU A 88 -11.90 -16.13 5.12
CA GLU A 88 -11.31 -16.70 6.35
C GLU A 88 -11.30 -15.69 7.50
N LEU A 89 -11.05 -14.42 7.20
CA LEU A 89 -11.09 -13.33 8.18
C LEU A 89 -12.52 -13.04 8.70
N GLY A 90 -13.54 -13.25 7.85
CA GLY A 90 -14.92 -13.01 8.24
C GLY A 90 -15.15 -11.62 8.86
N PRO A 91 -15.72 -11.53 10.09
CA PRO A 91 -15.98 -10.25 10.75
C PRO A 91 -14.73 -9.43 11.12
N ALA A 92 -13.54 -10.04 11.13
CA ALA A 92 -12.28 -9.32 11.37
C ALA A 92 -11.93 -8.38 10.21
N LEU A 93 -12.40 -8.68 8.98
CA LEU A 93 -12.25 -7.79 7.85
C LEU A 93 -13.01 -6.48 8.11
N GLY A 94 -12.31 -5.36 8.00
CA GLY A 94 -12.81 -4.01 8.32
C GLY A 94 -12.63 -3.62 9.78
N ALA A 95 -12.90 -4.53 10.72
CA ALA A 95 -12.67 -4.27 12.14
C ALA A 95 -11.17 -4.27 12.49
N ASN A 96 -10.47 -5.33 12.13
CA ASN A 96 -9.09 -5.58 12.54
C ASN A 96 -8.08 -5.50 11.38
N VAL A 97 -8.52 -5.46 10.15
CA VAL A 97 -7.66 -5.41 8.94
C VAL A 97 -8.39 -4.73 7.79
N THR A 98 -7.64 -4.06 6.92
CA THR A 98 -8.15 -3.54 5.64
C THR A 98 -7.43 -4.27 4.49
N ILE A 99 -8.16 -4.61 3.44
CA ILE A 99 -7.58 -5.10 2.18
C ILE A 99 -7.56 -3.95 1.17
N VAL A 100 -6.47 -3.82 0.44
CA VAL A 100 -6.26 -2.74 -0.53
C VAL A 100 -5.66 -3.31 -1.81
N SER A 101 -6.36 -3.13 -2.93
CA SER A 101 -5.85 -3.43 -4.28
C SER A 101 -5.55 -2.12 -4.99
N ILE A 102 -4.30 -1.91 -5.41
CA ILE A 102 -3.86 -0.65 -6.05
C ILE A 102 -3.63 -0.92 -7.53
N THR A 103 -4.20 -0.06 -8.39
CA THR A 103 -4.00 -0.23 -9.83
C THR A 103 -2.56 0.04 -10.27
N LEU A 104 -2.13 -0.75 -11.25
CA LEU A 104 -0.89 -0.54 -12.01
C LEU A 104 -1.13 0.27 -13.29
N ASP A 105 -2.39 0.53 -13.64
CA ASP A 105 -2.80 1.19 -14.88
C ASP A 105 -3.71 2.41 -14.60
N PRO A 106 -3.23 3.40 -13.84
CA PRO A 106 -4.06 4.54 -13.46
C PRO A 106 -4.51 5.39 -14.67
N GLU A 107 -3.88 5.23 -15.82
CA GLU A 107 -4.26 5.87 -17.07
C GLU A 107 -5.58 5.34 -17.65
N HIS A 108 -5.94 4.08 -17.33
CA HIS A 108 -7.15 3.40 -17.82
C HIS A 108 -8.09 2.97 -16.69
N ASP A 109 -7.55 2.73 -15.50
CA ASP A 109 -8.30 2.22 -14.34
C ASP A 109 -8.77 3.38 -13.45
N GLY A 110 -9.83 4.07 -13.85
CA GLY A 110 -10.53 5.02 -12.98
C GLY A 110 -11.44 4.32 -11.96
N PRO A 111 -12.10 5.07 -11.07
CA PRO A 111 -13.01 4.53 -10.05
C PRO A 111 -14.08 3.60 -10.62
N ALA A 112 -14.70 3.96 -11.74
CA ALA A 112 -15.74 3.16 -12.37
C ALA A 112 -15.23 1.80 -12.88
N GLN A 113 -14.03 1.75 -13.45
CA GLN A 113 -13.37 0.52 -13.90
C GLN A 113 -13.03 -0.37 -12.70
N LEU A 114 -12.52 0.20 -11.63
CA LEU A 114 -12.22 -0.53 -10.39
C LEU A 114 -13.48 -1.07 -9.72
N ALA A 115 -14.57 -0.31 -9.68
CA ALA A 115 -15.86 -0.77 -9.19
C ALA A 115 -16.40 -1.94 -10.03
N ALA A 116 -16.31 -1.83 -11.37
CA ALA A 116 -16.72 -2.89 -12.27
C ALA A 116 -15.87 -4.16 -12.10
N TYR A 117 -14.56 -4.00 -11.90
CA TYR A 117 -13.64 -5.11 -11.59
C TYR A 117 -14.02 -5.80 -10.28
N ALA A 118 -14.17 -5.05 -9.18
CA ALA A 118 -14.57 -5.61 -7.88
C ALA A 118 -15.87 -6.42 -7.99
N LYS A 119 -16.84 -5.88 -8.71
CA LYS A 119 -18.11 -6.55 -8.99
C LYS A 119 -17.93 -7.84 -9.81
N SER A 120 -17.12 -7.80 -10.87
CA SER A 120 -16.85 -8.98 -11.71
C SER A 120 -16.15 -10.11 -10.95
N GLN A 121 -15.36 -9.76 -9.94
CA GLN A 121 -14.66 -10.70 -9.06
C GLN A 121 -15.49 -11.11 -7.84
N ALA A 122 -16.71 -10.58 -7.68
CA ALA A 122 -17.60 -10.81 -6.52
C ALA A 122 -16.93 -10.51 -5.18
N VAL A 123 -16.16 -9.40 -5.13
CA VAL A 123 -15.42 -8.95 -3.93
C VAL A 123 -15.81 -7.53 -3.50
N GLU A 124 -17.04 -7.13 -3.78
CA GLU A 124 -17.59 -5.85 -3.34
C GLU A 124 -17.70 -5.81 -1.81
N SER A 125 -16.95 -4.90 -1.19
CA SER A 125 -16.94 -4.70 0.26
C SER A 125 -16.41 -3.32 0.61
N ASN A 126 -16.98 -2.68 1.62
CA ASN A 126 -16.46 -1.41 2.16
C ASN A 126 -15.11 -1.56 2.88
N SER A 127 -14.68 -2.79 3.13
CA SER A 127 -13.43 -3.10 3.82
C SER A 127 -12.34 -3.63 2.87
N TRP A 128 -12.66 -3.67 1.57
CA TRP A 128 -11.71 -3.94 0.49
C TRP A 128 -11.71 -2.75 -0.47
N LEU A 129 -10.65 -1.95 -0.40
CA LEU A 129 -10.49 -0.75 -1.20
C LEU A 129 -9.77 -1.08 -2.51
N PHE A 130 -10.30 -0.59 -3.63
CA PHE A 130 -9.63 -0.61 -4.92
C PHE A 130 -9.22 0.80 -5.26
N LEU A 131 -7.90 1.07 -5.30
CA LEU A 131 -7.37 2.42 -5.35
C LEU A 131 -6.72 2.73 -6.69
N THR A 132 -6.97 3.93 -7.18
CA THR A 132 -6.32 4.56 -8.32
C THR A 132 -5.85 5.97 -7.94
N GLY A 133 -5.12 6.64 -8.83
CA GLY A 133 -4.64 7.99 -8.57
C GLY A 133 -3.89 8.56 -9.76
N LYS A 134 -3.15 9.62 -9.55
CA LYS A 134 -2.25 10.13 -10.58
C LYS A 134 -1.12 9.12 -10.83
N PRO A 135 -0.64 8.98 -12.08
CA PRO A 135 0.48 8.07 -12.39
C PRO A 135 1.70 8.25 -11.46
N ALA A 136 2.07 9.49 -11.15
CA ALA A 136 3.19 9.79 -10.27
C ALA A 136 2.96 9.31 -8.82
N ASP A 137 1.73 9.38 -8.31
CA ASP A 137 1.37 8.91 -6.97
C ASP A 137 1.44 7.37 -6.92
N ILE A 138 0.93 6.70 -7.95
CA ILE A 138 1.03 5.23 -8.10
C ILE A 138 2.50 4.81 -8.20
N ASP A 139 3.32 5.49 -9.01
CA ASP A 139 4.75 5.19 -9.13
C ASP A 139 5.49 5.39 -7.79
N GLN A 140 5.09 6.38 -6.99
CA GLN A 140 5.63 6.57 -5.64
C GLN A 140 5.26 5.40 -4.72
N VAL A 141 4.02 4.91 -4.78
CA VAL A 141 3.60 3.72 -4.02
C VAL A 141 4.41 2.50 -4.45
N LEU A 142 4.51 2.24 -5.76
CA LEU A 142 5.28 1.11 -6.28
C LEU A 142 6.74 1.16 -5.83
N ALA A 143 7.37 2.35 -5.89
CA ALA A 143 8.76 2.52 -5.45
C ALA A 143 8.93 2.19 -3.96
N ALA A 144 7.95 2.54 -3.10
CA ALA A 144 7.97 2.20 -1.67
C ALA A 144 7.96 0.68 -1.44
N PHE A 145 7.39 -0.11 -2.36
CA PHE A 145 7.41 -1.58 -2.33
C PHE A 145 8.51 -2.19 -3.19
N LYS A 146 9.44 -1.37 -3.74
CA LYS A 146 10.50 -1.79 -4.67
C LYS A 146 9.95 -2.47 -5.93
N LEU A 147 8.75 -2.08 -6.32
CA LEU A 147 8.08 -2.53 -7.53
C LEU A 147 8.24 -1.50 -8.65
N ARG A 148 8.06 -1.98 -9.87
CA ARG A 148 7.97 -1.16 -11.07
C ARG A 148 6.87 -1.74 -11.97
N ARG A 149 6.24 -0.88 -12.73
CA ARG A 149 5.32 -1.25 -13.80
C ARG A 149 5.97 -0.94 -15.14
N MET A 150 5.87 -1.85 -16.08
CA MET A 150 6.33 -1.64 -17.45
C MET A 150 5.24 -2.12 -18.41
N ARG A 151 4.77 -1.19 -19.25
CA ARG A 151 3.80 -1.54 -20.29
C ARG A 151 4.53 -2.14 -21.46
N GLU A 152 4.09 -3.33 -21.86
CA GLU A 152 4.57 -4.03 -23.04
C GLU A 152 3.86 -3.54 -24.31
N SER A 153 4.38 -3.90 -25.47
CA SER A 153 3.82 -3.51 -26.75
C SER A 153 2.44 -4.08 -27.05
N ASP A 154 2.05 -5.18 -26.38
CA ASP A 154 0.73 -5.80 -26.45
C ASP A 154 -0.29 -5.18 -25.48
N GLY A 155 0.12 -4.15 -24.73
CA GLY A 155 -0.70 -3.47 -23.74
C GLY A 155 -0.69 -4.13 -22.36
N SER A 156 -0.08 -5.30 -22.18
CA SER A 156 0.08 -5.91 -20.87
C SER A 156 1.02 -5.10 -19.98
N ILE A 157 0.90 -5.27 -18.66
CA ILE A 157 1.78 -4.62 -17.71
C ILE A 157 2.59 -5.70 -16.99
N MET A 158 3.90 -5.70 -17.23
CA MET A 158 4.83 -6.55 -16.51
C MET A 158 5.03 -6.00 -15.10
N HIS A 159 4.82 -6.84 -14.09
CA HIS A 159 5.05 -6.54 -12.69
C HIS A 159 5.26 -7.80 -11.87
N SER A 160 5.86 -7.65 -10.68
CA SER A 160 5.88 -8.75 -9.71
C SER A 160 4.49 -8.97 -9.12
N VAL A 161 4.00 -10.20 -9.17
CA VAL A 161 2.68 -10.56 -8.63
C VAL A 161 2.84 -11.01 -7.18
N SER A 162 2.60 -10.09 -6.25
CA SER A 162 2.79 -10.30 -4.82
C SER A 162 1.72 -9.58 -4.01
N ALA A 163 1.42 -10.14 -2.83
CA ALA A 163 0.67 -9.44 -1.80
C ALA A 163 1.59 -9.09 -0.62
N PHE A 164 1.34 -7.98 0.03
CA PHE A 164 2.15 -7.44 1.12
C PHE A 164 1.28 -7.26 2.35
N LEU A 165 1.70 -7.84 3.47
CA LEU A 165 1.09 -7.59 4.77
C LEU A 165 1.88 -6.50 5.48
N LEU A 166 1.19 -5.44 5.86
CA LEU A 166 1.73 -4.35 6.64
C LEU A 166 1.22 -4.42 8.07
N GLY A 167 2.06 -4.01 9.00
CA GLY A 167 1.69 -3.79 10.39
C GLY A 167 0.87 -2.50 10.58
N PRO A 168 0.33 -2.28 11.78
CA PRO A 168 -0.43 -1.08 12.12
C PRO A 168 0.38 0.22 11.99
N ASP A 169 1.71 0.14 12.04
CA ASP A 169 2.64 1.25 11.79
C ASP A 169 2.81 1.58 10.29
N GLY A 170 2.21 0.76 9.40
CA GLY A 170 2.32 0.90 7.96
C GLY A 170 3.60 0.30 7.36
N HIS A 171 4.45 -0.35 8.16
CA HIS A 171 5.63 -1.04 7.66
C HIS A 171 5.33 -2.45 7.18
N GLN A 172 6.02 -2.88 6.13
CA GLN A 172 5.89 -4.24 5.61
C GLN A 172 6.40 -5.27 6.62
N ILE A 173 5.55 -6.20 6.98
CA ILE A 173 5.87 -7.36 7.83
C ILE A 173 6.21 -8.58 6.98
N ARG A 174 5.43 -8.83 5.92
CA ARG A 174 5.59 -9.99 5.06
C ARG A 174 5.22 -9.70 3.62
N GLN A 175 5.86 -10.42 2.71
CA GLN A 175 5.46 -10.51 1.31
C GLN A 175 5.08 -11.95 1.00
N TYR A 176 3.99 -12.13 0.28
CA TYR A 176 3.53 -13.41 -0.23
C TYR A 176 3.64 -13.38 -1.75
N ASN A 177 4.26 -14.41 -2.33
CA ASN A 177 4.16 -14.61 -3.77
C ASN A 177 2.70 -14.96 -4.11
N ALA A 178 2.15 -14.37 -5.15
CA ALA A 178 0.74 -14.55 -5.51
C ALA A 178 0.33 -16.01 -5.69
N LEU A 179 1.21 -16.86 -6.23
CA LEU A 179 0.92 -18.28 -6.42
C LEU A 179 0.87 -19.06 -5.11
N ASP A 180 1.57 -18.56 -4.08
CA ASP A 180 1.73 -19.23 -2.77
C ASP A 180 0.81 -18.63 -1.69
N VAL A 181 -0.06 -17.67 -2.03
CA VAL A 181 -1.03 -17.12 -1.08
C VAL A 181 -1.94 -18.25 -0.59
N ASN A 182 -1.79 -18.58 0.70
CA ASN A 182 -2.66 -19.51 1.42
C ASN A 182 -3.53 -18.75 2.39
N ALA A 183 -4.85 -18.85 2.23
CA ALA A 183 -5.81 -18.05 2.99
C ALA A 183 -5.66 -18.18 4.51
N LYS A 184 -5.52 -19.42 5.01
CA LYS A 184 -5.38 -19.69 6.45
C LYS A 184 -4.08 -19.11 7.02
N THR A 185 -2.97 -19.25 6.27
CA THR A 185 -1.68 -18.72 6.69
C THR A 185 -1.72 -17.18 6.77
N VAL A 186 -2.27 -16.53 5.73
CA VAL A 186 -2.37 -15.06 5.70
C VAL A 186 -3.29 -14.55 6.80
N ALA A 187 -4.46 -15.19 7.00
CA ALA A 187 -5.39 -14.82 8.06
C ALA A 187 -4.74 -14.97 9.46
N ALA A 188 -4.03 -16.08 9.72
CA ALA A 188 -3.33 -16.29 10.98
C ALA A 188 -2.20 -15.27 11.21
N ASP A 189 -1.50 -14.83 10.17
CA ASP A 189 -0.50 -13.77 10.26
C ASP A 189 -1.17 -12.42 10.63
N ILE A 190 -2.32 -12.11 10.03
CA ILE A 190 -3.11 -10.91 10.33
C ILE A 190 -3.62 -10.92 11.77
N ASP A 191 -4.20 -12.03 12.23
CA ASP A 191 -4.73 -12.16 13.59
C ASP A 191 -3.64 -11.97 14.65
N ARG A 192 -2.45 -12.50 14.41
CA ARG A 192 -1.29 -12.28 15.30
C ARG A 192 -0.93 -10.79 15.41
N LEU A 193 -0.93 -10.05 14.29
CA LEU A 193 -0.65 -8.62 14.30
C LEU A 193 -1.76 -7.82 15.00
N ALA A 194 -3.02 -8.16 14.74
CA ALA A 194 -4.17 -7.48 15.35
C ALA A 194 -4.26 -7.70 16.87
N THR A 195 -3.78 -8.85 17.38
CA THR A 195 -3.77 -9.14 18.83
C THR A 195 -2.59 -8.50 19.55
N ALA A 196 -1.45 -8.34 18.88
CA ALA A 196 -0.26 -7.69 19.44
C ALA A 196 -0.39 -6.16 19.56
N SER A 197 -1.44 -5.57 18.93
CA SER A 197 -1.70 -4.12 18.92
C SER A 197 -2.66 -3.66 20.03
N LYS A 198 -3.16 -4.58 20.86
CA LYS A 198 -4.06 -4.30 22.00
C LYS A 198 -3.27 -4.28 23.31
#